data_1e59d5837e295f62119f60589ba90b47
#
_entry.id   1e59d5837e295f62119f60589ba90b47
#
_cell.length_a   1.000
_cell.length_b   1.000
_cell.length_c   1.000
_cell.angle_alpha   90.00
_cell.angle_beta   90.00
_cell.angle_gamma   90.00
#
_symmetry.space_group_name_H-M   'P 1'
#
loop_
_entity.id
_entity.type
_entity.pdbx_description
1 polymer ?
#
loop_
_entity_poly.entity_id
_entity_poly.type
_entity_poly.pdbx_seq_one_letter_code
_entity_poly.pdbx_strand_id
1 'polypeptide(L)'
;MSVPTIYDADRKGTVLRIERSSVHDGPGLRTVLFLKGCPLRCQWCSTPESQKFEIETGDSYSYGSVMTVQDVMRELRKDSLFFFISTGGITISGGEILAQPEFTRAVLRNCRAECMHTAIETSFFAPWETIKSILPYVNLAFVDMKFFSNDLHKQYTGVDNELIKQNLLATNELEDRFQLVIRTPIIPGLNDSEEELCKIGEFCTELKKLSCTAAAVS
;
A
#
# COMPACT_ATOMS: atom_id res chain seq x y z
N MET A 1 -30.34 4.01 13.72
CA MET A 1 -29.64 3.38 12.59
C MET A 1 -28.83 2.23 13.15
N SER A 2 -28.98 1.01 12.63
CA SER A 2 -28.18 -0.14 13.06
C SER A 2 -26.73 0.07 12.66
N VAL A 3 -25.79 -0.21 13.58
CA VAL A 3 -24.37 -0.21 13.25
C VAL A 3 -24.13 -1.30 12.20
N PRO A 4 -23.46 -1.01 11.06
CA PRO A 4 -23.20 -2.04 10.05
C PRO A 4 -22.37 -3.18 10.64
N THR A 5 -22.69 -4.41 10.22
CA THR A 5 -21.96 -5.61 10.64
C THR A 5 -20.53 -5.53 10.13
N ILE A 6 -19.56 -5.67 11.03
CA ILE A 6 -18.13 -5.69 10.67
C ILE A 6 -17.74 -7.14 10.35
N TYR A 7 -17.23 -7.36 9.14
CA TYR A 7 -16.67 -8.64 8.71
C TYR A 7 -15.32 -8.88 9.37
N ASP A 8 -15.07 -10.10 9.84
CA ASP A 8 -13.82 -10.48 10.51
C ASP A 8 -13.40 -9.53 11.66
N ALA A 9 -14.37 -9.07 12.47
CA ALA A 9 -14.20 -8.01 13.47
C ALA A 9 -13.03 -8.23 14.43
N ASP A 10 -12.83 -9.48 14.87
CA ASP A 10 -11.78 -9.88 15.84
C ASP A 10 -10.43 -10.20 15.20
N ARG A 11 -10.32 -10.15 13.85
CA ARG A 11 -9.05 -10.38 13.16
C ARG A 11 -8.05 -9.31 13.54
N LYS A 12 -6.88 -9.74 13.97
CA LYS A 12 -5.82 -8.87 14.45
C LYS A 12 -4.77 -8.59 13.37
N GLY A 13 -4.22 -7.39 13.41
CA GLY A 13 -3.06 -6.97 12.66
C GLY A 13 -2.14 -6.09 13.49
N THR A 14 -0.88 -6.00 13.09
CA THR A 14 0.08 -5.10 13.72
C THR A 14 0.07 -3.77 12.96
N VAL A 15 -0.51 -2.76 13.59
CA VAL A 15 -0.62 -1.39 13.08
C VAL A 15 0.54 -0.58 13.65
N LEU A 16 1.29 0.08 12.79
CA LEU A 16 2.35 1.01 13.21
C LEU A 16 1.74 2.29 13.79
N ARG A 17 0.88 2.94 12.98
CA ARG A 17 0.16 4.17 13.36
C ARG A 17 -1.00 4.45 12.41
N ILE A 18 -1.85 5.38 12.79
CA ILE A 18 -2.92 5.93 11.96
C ILE A 18 -2.65 7.43 11.81
N GLU A 19 -2.47 7.89 10.59
CA GLU A 19 -2.29 9.31 10.26
C GLU A 19 -3.55 9.86 9.60
N ARG A 20 -3.98 11.06 10.04
CA ARG A 20 -5.20 11.69 9.57
C ARG A 20 -4.88 12.89 8.69
N SER A 21 -5.84 13.21 7.80
CA SER A 21 -5.79 14.41 6.97
C SER A 21 -4.61 14.46 5.99
N SER A 22 -4.11 13.30 5.55
CA SER A 22 -3.14 13.27 4.46
C SER A 22 -3.76 13.75 3.15
N VAL A 23 -2.97 14.48 2.35
CA VAL A 23 -3.31 14.98 1.01
C VAL A 23 -2.40 14.38 -0.08
N HIS A 24 -1.47 13.49 0.31
CA HIS A 24 -0.45 12.94 -0.59
C HIS A 24 -0.69 11.46 -0.95
N ASP A 25 -1.53 10.77 -0.20
CA ASP A 25 -1.72 9.32 -0.29
C ASP A 25 -2.99 8.93 -1.07
N GLY A 26 -3.39 9.79 -2.01
CA GLY A 26 -4.54 9.57 -2.89
C GLY A 26 -5.49 10.79 -2.95
N PRO A 27 -6.63 10.66 -3.65
CA PRO A 27 -7.56 11.77 -3.84
C PRO A 27 -8.25 12.18 -2.54
N GLY A 28 -8.50 13.48 -2.39
CA GLY A 28 -9.20 14.07 -1.24
C GLY A 28 -8.40 13.98 0.07
N LEU A 29 -9.06 14.20 1.19
CA LEU A 29 -8.47 13.99 2.52
C LEU A 29 -8.48 12.50 2.87
N ARG A 30 -7.35 12.00 3.31
CA ARG A 30 -7.17 10.58 3.59
C ARG A 30 -6.80 10.31 5.04
N THR A 31 -7.28 9.22 5.56
CA THR A 31 -6.71 8.60 6.76
C THR A 31 -5.84 7.45 6.31
N VAL A 32 -4.56 7.49 6.68
CA VAL A 32 -3.58 6.45 6.30
C VAL A 32 -3.38 5.50 7.46
N LEU A 33 -3.62 4.22 7.20
CA LEU A 33 -3.35 3.13 8.11
C LEU A 33 -1.98 2.53 7.77
N PHE A 34 -0.96 2.82 8.57
CA PHE A 34 0.38 2.25 8.40
C PHE A 34 0.48 0.91 9.11
N LEU A 35 0.76 -0.16 8.36
CA LEU A 35 0.99 -1.49 8.89
C LEU A 35 2.47 -1.73 9.17
N LYS A 36 2.76 -2.70 10.02
CA LYS A 36 4.11 -3.13 10.38
C LYS A 36 4.47 -4.44 9.68
N GLY A 37 5.75 -4.62 9.38
CA GLY A 37 6.29 -5.75 8.65
C GLY A 37 6.49 -5.46 7.16
N CYS A 38 7.72 -5.61 6.68
CA CYS A 38 8.07 -5.47 5.27
C CYS A 38 9.12 -6.52 4.92
N PRO A 39 8.98 -7.25 3.81
CA PRO A 39 10.03 -8.15 3.32
C PRO A 39 11.20 -7.39 2.67
N LEU A 40 10.97 -6.15 2.22
CA LEU A 40 12.00 -5.31 1.63
C LEU A 40 12.84 -4.60 2.71
N ARG A 41 14.07 -4.24 2.35
CA ARG A 41 15.03 -3.51 3.18
C ARG A 41 15.61 -2.32 2.41
N CYS A 42 14.70 -1.50 1.83
CA CYS A 42 15.09 -0.32 1.07
C CYS A 42 16.01 0.58 1.90
N GLN A 43 17.15 0.99 1.33
CA GLN A 43 18.14 1.80 2.04
C GLN A 43 17.63 3.24 2.31
N TRP A 44 16.66 3.70 1.53
CA TRP A 44 15.99 5.02 1.67
C TRP A 44 14.59 4.92 2.26
N CYS A 45 14.29 3.89 3.04
CA CYS A 45 12.95 3.71 3.58
C CYS A 45 12.53 4.93 4.42
N SER A 46 11.42 5.56 4.03
CA SER A 46 10.86 6.71 4.75
C SER A 46 10.23 6.35 6.10
N THR A 47 9.97 5.05 6.32
CA THR A 47 9.32 4.54 7.52
C THR A 47 10.07 3.30 8.02
N PRO A 48 11.35 3.41 8.39
CA PRO A 48 12.19 2.25 8.74
C PRO A 48 11.66 1.48 9.95
N GLU A 49 10.95 2.10 10.86
CA GLU A 49 10.29 1.47 11.99
C GLU A 49 9.15 0.52 11.59
N SER A 50 8.69 0.59 10.34
CA SER A 50 7.69 -0.35 9.79
C SER A 50 8.30 -1.67 9.31
N GLN A 51 9.61 -1.75 9.12
CA GLN A 51 10.24 -2.89 8.45
C GLN A 51 10.18 -4.19 9.26
N LYS A 52 10.38 -4.11 10.58
CA LYS A 52 10.32 -5.30 11.44
C LYS A 52 8.87 -5.73 11.64
N PHE A 53 8.66 -7.04 11.73
CA PHE A 53 7.34 -7.62 12.00
C PHE A 53 6.93 -7.47 13.45
N GLU A 54 7.93 -7.52 14.37
CA GLU A 54 7.73 -7.40 15.79
C GLU A 54 7.47 -5.97 16.21
N ILE A 55 6.68 -5.79 17.26
CA ILE A 55 6.52 -4.50 17.92
C ILE A 55 7.78 -4.20 18.72
N GLU A 56 8.44 -3.11 18.39
CA GLU A 56 9.65 -2.68 19.11
C GLU A 56 9.26 -1.71 20.21
N THR A 57 9.70 -2.01 21.42
CA THR A 57 9.42 -1.20 22.59
C THR A 57 10.71 -0.77 23.28
N GLY A 58 10.74 0.43 23.77
CA GLY A 58 11.80 0.96 24.66
C GLY A 58 11.15 1.69 25.84
N ASP A 59 11.96 2.35 26.67
CA ASP A 59 11.49 2.97 27.92
C ASP A 59 10.41 4.03 27.69
N SER A 60 10.43 4.71 26.53
CA SER A 60 9.53 5.82 26.22
C SER A 60 8.84 5.72 24.84
N TYR A 61 9.02 4.63 24.13
CA TYR A 61 8.41 4.47 22.80
C TYR A 61 7.90 3.04 22.55
N SER A 62 6.94 2.95 21.65
CA SER A 62 6.48 1.69 21.04
C SER A 62 6.22 1.93 19.55
N TYR A 63 6.87 1.15 18.70
CA TYR A 63 6.61 1.17 17.27
C TYR A 63 5.59 0.09 16.92
N GLY A 64 4.33 0.51 16.94
CA GLY A 64 3.18 -0.31 16.60
C GLY A 64 2.39 -0.82 17.80
N SER A 65 1.22 -1.34 17.48
CA SER A 65 0.30 -2.00 18.41
C SER A 65 -0.52 -3.04 17.68
N VAL A 66 -1.01 -4.03 18.42
CA VAL A 66 -1.98 -4.98 17.87
C VAL A 66 -3.37 -4.35 17.91
N MET A 67 -4.02 -4.26 16.75
CA MET A 67 -5.40 -3.78 16.64
C MET A 67 -6.29 -4.84 15.98
N THR A 68 -7.54 -4.89 16.38
CA THR A 68 -8.55 -5.66 15.67
C THR A 68 -9.11 -4.87 14.49
N VAL A 69 -9.72 -5.56 13.51
CA VAL A 69 -10.47 -4.89 12.44
C VAL A 69 -11.52 -3.95 13.01
N GLN A 70 -12.21 -4.37 14.08
CA GLN A 70 -13.20 -3.53 14.77
C GLN A 70 -12.58 -2.25 15.32
N ASP A 71 -11.39 -2.32 15.93
CA ASP A 71 -10.69 -1.13 16.45
C ASP A 71 -10.34 -0.17 15.33
N VAL A 72 -9.78 -0.69 14.23
CA VAL A 72 -9.44 0.12 13.05
C VAL A 72 -10.69 0.78 12.47
N MET A 73 -11.77 0.03 12.25
CA MET A 73 -13.01 0.60 11.71
C MET A 73 -13.60 1.67 12.62
N ARG A 74 -13.50 1.50 13.95
CA ARG A 74 -13.92 2.54 14.91
C ARG A 74 -13.13 3.84 14.73
N GLU A 75 -11.82 3.74 14.47
CA GLU A 75 -10.97 4.92 14.23
C GLU A 75 -11.29 5.58 12.88
N LEU A 76 -11.43 4.80 11.80
CA LEU A 76 -11.70 5.32 10.46
C LEU A 76 -13.08 6.02 10.36
N ARG A 77 -14.09 5.52 11.06
CA ARG A 77 -15.43 6.14 11.08
C ARG A 77 -15.44 7.56 11.65
N LYS A 78 -14.47 7.93 12.49
CA LYS A 78 -14.36 9.30 13.02
C LYS A 78 -14.12 10.32 11.90
N ASP A 79 -13.55 9.90 10.78
CA ASP A 79 -13.17 10.76 9.65
C ASP A 79 -14.18 10.68 8.48
N SER A 80 -15.26 9.92 8.61
CA SER A 80 -16.22 9.66 7.52
C SER A 80 -16.81 10.94 6.90
N LEU A 81 -17.04 11.99 7.71
CA LEU A 81 -17.52 13.27 7.21
C LEU A 81 -16.47 13.95 6.29
N PHE A 82 -15.21 13.89 6.67
CA PHE A 82 -14.11 14.45 5.85
C PHE A 82 -13.97 13.67 4.54
N PHE A 83 -14.10 12.35 4.56
CA PHE A 83 -14.09 11.51 3.36
C PHE A 83 -15.21 11.90 2.40
N PHE A 84 -16.43 12.10 2.93
CA PHE A 84 -17.58 12.49 2.12
C PHE A 84 -17.41 13.86 1.46
N ILE A 85 -16.97 14.87 2.23
CA ILE A 85 -16.85 16.26 1.75
C ILE A 85 -15.70 16.39 0.72
N SER A 86 -14.58 15.71 0.97
CA SER A 86 -13.38 15.84 0.12
C SER A 86 -13.31 14.82 -1.02
N THR A 87 -14.27 13.91 -1.14
CA THR A 87 -14.16 12.71 -1.99
C THR A 87 -12.93 11.85 -1.68
N GLY A 88 -12.49 11.91 -0.42
CA GLY A 88 -11.35 11.18 0.11
C GLY A 88 -11.69 9.76 0.59
N GLY A 89 -10.91 9.24 1.52
CA GLY A 89 -11.12 7.90 2.04
C GLY A 89 -9.93 7.37 2.83
N ILE A 90 -9.73 6.06 2.80
CA ILE A 90 -8.62 5.42 3.50
C ILE A 90 -7.51 5.03 2.52
N THR A 91 -6.28 5.06 3.02
CA THR A 91 -5.13 4.43 2.37
C THR A 91 -4.49 3.45 3.33
N ILE A 92 -4.22 2.23 2.91
CA ILE A 92 -3.41 1.29 3.68
C ILE A 92 -2.00 1.31 3.10
N SER A 93 -1.03 1.58 3.97
CA SER A 93 0.39 1.76 3.67
C SER A 93 1.24 1.18 4.80
N GLY A 94 2.49 1.62 4.95
CA GLY A 94 3.36 1.29 6.07
C GLY A 94 4.62 0.55 5.65
N GLY A 95 4.80 -0.70 6.12
CA GLY A 95 5.82 -1.61 5.62
C GLY A 95 5.40 -2.18 4.26
N GLU A 96 4.91 -3.41 4.28
CA GLU A 96 4.23 -4.01 3.11
C GLU A 96 2.87 -4.55 3.54
N ILE A 97 1.81 -4.03 2.98
CA ILE A 97 0.43 -4.40 3.35
C ILE A 97 0.12 -5.87 3.05
N LEU A 98 0.81 -6.43 2.05
CA LEU A 98 0.69 -7.83 1.66
C LEU A 98 1.41 -8.79 2.63
N ALA A 99 2.17 -8.25 3.59
CA ALA A 99 2.73 -9.03 4.69
C ALA A 99 1.68 -9.40 5.75
N GLN A 100 0.53 -8.72 5.76
CA GLN A 100 -0.63 -9.00 6.62
C GLN A 100 -1.92 -9.13 5.79
N PRO A 101 -1.99 -10.06 4.82
CA PRO A 101 -2.99 -10.04 3.75
C PRO A 101 -4.43 -10.21 4.27
N GLU A 102 -4.63 -11.07 5.24
CA GLU A 102 -5.96 -11.34 5.79
C GLU A 102 -6.53 -10.14 6.55
N PHE A 103 -5.67 -9.43 7.30
CA PHE A 103 -6.04 -8.22 8.02
C PHE A 103 -6.33 -7.08 7.03
N THR A 104 -5.43 -6.85 6.07
CA THR A 104 -5.58 -5.85 5.01
C THR A 104 -6.88 -6.06 4.23
N ARG A 105 -7.14 -7.29 3.79
CA ARG A 105 -8.38 -7.65 3.08
C ARG A 105 -9.61 -7.36 3.92
N ALA A 106 -9.61 -7.73 5.20
CA ALA A 106 -10.76 -7.52 6.09
C ALA A 106 -11.03 -6.03 6.29
N VAL A 107 -10.01 -5.20 6.51
CA VAL A 107 -10.16 -3.74 6.63
C VAL A 107 -10.73 -3.15 5.34
N LEU A 108 -10.12 -3.44 4.18
CA LEU A 108 -10.58 -2.93 2.89
C LEU A 108 -12.02 -3.33 2.57
N ARG A 109 -12.39 -4.60 2.84
CA ARG A 109 -13.76 -5.10 2.65
C ARG A 109 -14.79 -4.30 3.46
N ASN A 110 -14.49 -4.01 4.73
CA ASN A 110 -15.38 -3.23 5.58
C ASN A 110 -15.47 -1.77 5.11
N CYS A 111 -14.34 -1.15 4.73
CA CYS A 111 -14.34 0.20 4.17
C CYS A 111 -15.20 0.29 2.91
N ARG A 112 -15.11 -0.69 2.01
CA ARG A 112 -15.95 -0.75 0.80
C ARG A 112 -17.44 -0.93 1.15
N ALA A 113 -17.75 -1.76 2.14
CA ALA A 113 -19.13 -1.96 2.60
C ALA A 113 -19.74 -0.67 3.21
N GLU A 114 -18.91 0.23 3.73
CA GLU A 114 -19.32 1.55 4.25
C GLU A 114 -19.12 2.68 3.20
N CYS A 115 -18.96 2.32 1.92
CA CYS A 115 -18.81 3.27 0.82
C CYS A 115 -17.61 4.22 0.95
N MET A 116 -16.58 3.87 1.72
CA MET A 116 -15.34 4.62 1.78
C MET A 116 -14.49 4.32 0.54
N HIS A 117 -13.89 5.35 -0.06
CA HIS A 117 -12.89 5.15 -1.12
C HIS A 117 -11.62 4.52 -0.53
N THR A 118 -11.13 3.47 -1.16
CA THR A 118 -10.00 2.68 -0.68
C THR A 118 -8.81 2.83 -1.60
N ALA A 119 -7.65 3.14 -1.03
CA ALA A 119 -6.37 3.10 -1.72
C ALA A 119 -5.39 2.18 -0.99
N ILE A 120 -4.43 1.66 -1.71
CA ILE A 120 -3.31 0.89 -1.17
C ILE A 120 -1.99 1.42 -1.70
N GLU A 121 -0.95 1.29 -0.88
CA GLU A 121 0.44 1.49 -1.25
C GLU A 121 1.22 0.21 -0.99
N THR A 122 1.85 -0.34 -2.01
CA THR A 122 2.49 -1.65 -1.95
C THR A 122 3.60 -1.79 -2.98
N SER A 123 4.52 -2.69 -2.76
CA SER A 123 5.50 -3.12 -3.76
C SER A 123 4.98 -4.22 -4.69
N PHE A 124 3.84 -4.84 -4.41
CA PHE A 124 3.37 -6.07 -5.05
C PHE A 124 4.33 -7.27 -4.87
N PHE A 125 5.21 -7.23 -3.90
CA PHE A 125 6.10 -8.35 -3.59
C PHE A 125 5.39 -9.37 -2.69
N ALA A 126 4.49 -10.16 -3.28
CA ALA A 126 3.74 -11.25 -2.64
C ALA A 126 3.26 -12.27 -3.69
N PRO A 127 2.85 -13.48 -3.30
CA PRO A 127 2.19 -14.42 -4.22
C PRO A 127 0.97 -13.79 -4.90
N TRP A 128 0.78 -14.05 -6.19
CA TRP A 128 -0.31 -13.46 -6.98
C TRP A 128 -1.71 -13.67 -6.35
N GLU A 129 -1.98 -14.87 -5.83
CA GLU A 129 -3.27 -15.16 -5.20
C GLU A 129 -3.55 -14.27 -3.98
N THR A 130 -2.51 -13.87 -3.26
CA THR A 130 -2.62 -12.90 -2.17
C THR A 130 -3.09 -11.54 -2.68
N ILE A 131 -2.42 -11.02 -3.71
CA ILE A 131 -2.76 -9.74 -4.34
C ILE A 131 -4.17 -9.80 -4.91
N LYS A 132 -4.50 -10.83 -5.69
CA LYS A 132 -5.80 -11.05 -6.30
C LYS A 132 -6.94 -11.08 -5.28
N SER A 133 -6.69 -11.60 -4.07
CA SER A 133 -7.70 -11.66 -3.00
C SER A 133 -8.05 -10.29 -2.41
N ILE A 134 -7.20 -9.28 -2.58
CA ILE A 134 -7.33 -7.93 -2.02
C ILE A 134 -7.91 -6.95 -3.04
N LEU A 135 -7.49 -7.05 -4.31
CA LEU A 135 -7.84 -6.10 -5.37
C LEU A 135 -9.33 -5.83 -5.56
N PRO A 136 -10.28 -6.78 -5.36
CA PRO A 136 -11.71 -6.51 -5.46
C PRO A 136 -12.23 -5.43 -4.49
N TYR A 137 -11.47 -5.14 -3.43
CA TYR A 137 -11.81 -4.13 -2.43
C TYR A 137 -11.03 -2.82 -2.59
N VAL A 138 -10.27 -2.67 -3.67
CA VAL A 138 -9.39 -1.52 -3.94
C VAL A 138 -9.99 -0.64 -5.03
N ASN A 139 -10.00 0.68 -4.82
CA ASN A 139 -10.32 1.67 -5.86
C ASN A 139 -9.04 2.16 -6.56
N LEU A 140 -7.96 2.32 -5.79
CA LEU A 140 -6.69 2.87 -6.27
C LEU A 140 -5.52 2.11 -5.68
N ALA A 141 -4.64 1.60 -6.52
CA ALA A 141 -3.40 0.95 -6.12
C ALA A 141 -2.20 1.79 -6.56
N PHE A 142 -1.42 2.26 -5.60
CA PHE A 142 -0.07 2.76 -5.83
C PHE A 142 0.90 1.59 -5.69
N VAL A 143 1.61 1.30 -6.77
CA VAL A 143 2.60 0.22 -6.78
C VAL A 143 3.98 0.80 -7.06
N ASP A 144 4.90 0.55 -6.15
CA ASP A 144 6.25 1.09 -6.26
C ASP A 144 7.14 0.22 -7.14
N MET A 145 7.54 0.73 -8.29
CA MET A 145 8.57 0.16 -9.13
C MET A 145 9.88 0.93 -8.94
N LYS A 146 10.70 0.47 -7.99
CA LYS A 146 11.87 1.20 -7.50
C LYS A 146 13.06 1.14 -8.46
N PHE A 147 13.21 0.03 -9.19
CA PHE A 147 14.16 -0.20 -10.27
C PHE A 147 13.51 -1.10 -11.33
N PHE A 148 13.93 -0.94 -12.58
CA PHE A 148 13.68 -1.95 -13.60
C PHE A 148 14.73 -3.07 -13.53
N SER A 149 16.00 -2.71 -13.31
CA SER A 149 17.11 -3.65 -13.13
C SER A 149 16.89 -4.53 -11.91
N ASN A 150 16.89 -5.85 -12.13
CA ASN A 150 16.74 -6.84 -11.06
C ASN A 150 17.90 -6.80 -10.05
N ASP A 151 19.12 -6.66 -10.56
CA ASP A 151 20.32 -6.63 -9.72
C ASP A 151 20.37 -5.39 -8.83
N LEU A 152 20.06 -4.21 -9.38
CA LEU A 152 19.96 -2.98 -8.62
C LEU A 152 18.82 -3.04 -7.59
N HIS A 153 17.67 -3.55 -7.99
CA HIS A 153 16.55 -3.74 -7.05
C HIS A 153 16.98 -4.61 -5.88
N LYS A 154 17.60 -5.76 -6.14
CA LYS A 154 18.09 -6.68 -5.11
C LYS A 154 19.16 -6.05 -4.22
N GLN A 155 20.10 -5.33 -4.83
CA GLN A 155 21.19 -4.66 -4.11
C GLN A 155 20.67 -3.64 -3.09
N TYR A 156 19.66 -2.84 -3.46
CA TYR A 156 19.21 -1.70 -2.66
C TYR A 156 17.94 -1.96 -1.85
N THR A 157 17.18 -3.01 -2.16
CA THR A 157 15.96 -3.36 -1.43
C THR A 157 16.02 -4.71 -0.75
N GLY A 158 17.05 -5.51 -1.03
CA GLY A 158 17.23 -6.85 -0.45
C GLY A 158 16.52 -7.99 -1.18
N VAL A 159 15.62 -7.68 -2.13
CA VAL A 159 14.86 -8.66 -2.92
C VAL A 159 14.91 -8.34 -4.40
N ASP A 160 14.76 -9.34 -5.26
CA ASP A 160 14.59 -9.11 -6.70
C ASP A 160 13.18 -8.56 -7.05
N ASN A 161 13.00 -8.08 -8.28
CA ASN A 161 11.74 -7.50 -8.73
C ASN A 161 11.00 -8.33 -9.80
N GLU A 162 11.44 -9.54 -10.07
CA GLU A 162 10.78 -10.39 -11.08
C GLU A 162 9.34 -10.69 -10.70
N LEU A 163 9.12 -11.04 -9.42
CA LEU A 163 7.77 -11.29 -8.90
C LEU A 163 6.89 -10.04 -9.01
N ILE A 164 7.45 -8.86 -8.75
CA ILE A 164 6.73 -7.58 -8.85
C ILE A 164 6.27 -7.34 -10.29
N LYS A 165 7.17 -7.49 -11.27
CA LYS A 165 6.86 -7.34 -12.70
C LYS A 165 5.80 -8.34 -13.17
N GLN A 166 5.94 -9.60 -12.79
CA GLN A 166 4.97 -10.65 -13.11
C GLN A 166 3.59 -10.31 -12.54
N ASN A 167 3.50 -9.86 -11.29
CA ASN A 167 2.25 -9.47 -10.65
C ASN A 167 1.63 -8.24 -11.30
N LEU A 168 2.42 -7.26 -11.71
CA LEU A 168 1.93 -6.09 -12.46
C LEU A 168 1.32 -6.52 -13.80
N LEU A 169 2.01 -7.36 -14.58
CA LEU A 169 1.47 -7.88 -15.84
C LEU A 169 0.21 -8.72 -15.63
N ALA A 170 0.16 -9.51 -14.56
CA ALA A 170 -1.01 -10.33 -14.25
C ALA A 170 -2.28 -9.49 -13.96
N THR A 171 -2.13 -8.21 -13.58
CA THR A 171 -3.29 -7.30 -13.44
C THR A 171 -4.04 -7.08 -14.75
N ASN A 172 -3.38 -7.26 -15.90
CA ASN A 172 -4.00 -7.11 -17.22
C ASN A 172 -5.14 -8.10 -17.49
N GLU A 173 -5.13 -9.23 -16.79
CA GLU A 173 -6.12 -10.31 -16.96
C GLU A 173 -7.33 -10.15 -16.00
N LEU A 174 -7.29 -9.18 -15.09
CA LEU A 174 -8.39 -8.94 -14.17
C LEU A 174 -9.51 -8.14 -14.84
N GLU A 175 -10.75 -8.48 -14.50
CA GLU A 175 -11.93 -7.69 -14.87
C GLU A 175 -12.22 -6.56 -13.87
N ASP A 176 -11.61 -6.62 -12.70
CA ASP A 176 -11.79 -5.65 -11.62
C ASP A 176 -11.45 -4.22 -12.06
N ARG A 177 -12.28 -3.28 -11.65
CA ARG A 177 -12.13 -1.86 -11.96
C ARG A 177 -11.45 -1.14 -10.80
N PHE A 178 -10.14 -1.19 -10.75
CA PHE A 178 -9.34 -0.32 -9.91
C PHE A 178 -8.39 0.52 -10.77
N GLN A 179 -7.97 1.66 -10.26
CA GLN A 179 -6.94 2.48 -10.89
C GLN A 179 -5.57 2.00 -10.42
N LEU A 180 -4.65 1.83 -11.36
CA LEU A 180 -3.26 1.50 -11.08
C LEU A 180 -2.38 2.71 -11.33
N VAL A 181 -1.60 3.09 -10.35
CA VAL A 181 -0.56 4.13 -10.45
C VAL A 181 0.78 3.49 -10.11
N ILE A 182 1.71 3.53 -11.05
CA ILE A 182 3.10 3.13 -10.79
C ILE A 182 3.84 4.34 -10.25
N ARG A 183 4.50 4.17 -9.09
CA ARG A 183 5.38 5.17 -8.50
C ARG A 183 6.82 4.72 -8.57
N THR A 184 7.70 5.63 -8.95
CA THR A 184 9.15 5.42 -8.90
C THR A 184 9.76 6.50 -8.01
N PRO A 185 10.18 6.16 -6.77
CA PRO A 185 10.96 7.09 -5.97
C PRO A 185 12.31 7.31 -6.64
N ILE A 186 12.58 8.54 -7.06
CA ILE A 186 13.85 8.91 -7.70
C ILE A 186 14.88 9.20 -6.62
N ILE A 187 15.92 8.38 -6.59
CA ILE A 187 17.05 8.51 -5.67
C ILE A 187 18.28 8.94 -6.46
N PRO A 188 18.76 10.19 -6.29
CA PRO A 188 19.89 10.71 -7.05
C PRO A 188 21.11 9.81 -6.94
N GLY A 189 21.68 9.47 -8.11
CA GLY A 189 22.86 8.61 -8.22
C GLY A 189 22.58 7.10 -8.09
N LEU A 190 21.32 6.67 -7.90
CA LEU A 190 20.97 5.25 -7.81
C LEU A 190 20.07 4.77 -8.96
N ASN A 191 18.93 5.41 -9.18
CA ASN A 191 17.95 5.00 -10.20
C ASN A 191 17.51 6.15 -11.12
N ASP A 192 18.23 7.25 -11.11
CA ASP A 192 17.96 8.47 -11.89
C ASP A 192 18.60 8.47 -13.28
N SER A 193 19.23 7.36 -13.70
CA SER A 193 19.78 7.25 -15.05
C SER A 193 18.66 7.21 -16.10
N GLU A 194 18.90 7.88 -17.24
CA GLU A 194 17.94 7.89 -18.35
C GLU A 194 17.60 6.46 -18.81
N GLU A 195 18.58 5.57 -18.87
CA GLU A 195 18.38 4.17 -19.26
C GLU A 195 17.41 3.44 -18.34
N GLU A 196 17.56 3.61 -17.01
CA GLU A 196 16.71 2.95 -16.01
C GLU A 196 15.28 3.47 -16.08
N LEU A 197 15.12 4.79 -16.18
CA LEU A 197 13.81 5.44 -16.28
C LEU A 197 13.09 5.11 -17.59
N CYS A 198 13.80 5.06 -18.72
CA CYS A 198 13.24 4.63 -20.00
C CYS A 198 12.72 3.19 -19.93
N LYS A 199 13.47 2.26 -19.34
CA LYS A 199 13.03 0.86 -19.17
C LYS A 199 11.79 0.74 -18.28
N ILE A 200 11.69 1.54 -17.21
CA ILE A 200 10.46 1.61 -16.39
C ILE A 200 9.31 2.12 -17.25
N GLY A 201 9.52 3.19 -18.02
CA GLY A 201 8.51 3.76 -18.91
C GLY A 201 8.03 2.78 -19.96
N GLU A 202 8.94 2.09 -20.64
CA GLU A 202 8.63 1.05 -21.62
C GLU A 202 7.78 -0.08 -21.00
N PHE A 203 8.18 -0.59 -19.85
CA PHE A 203 7.41 -1.60 -19.12
C PHE A 203 6.01 -1.11 -18.76
N CYS A 204 5.87 0.14 -18.36
CA CYS A 204 4.57 0.73 -18.05
C CYS A 204 3.60 0.73 -19.25
N THR A 205 4.10 0.77 -20.49
CA THR A 205 3.24 0.70 -21.69
C THR A 205 2.56 -0.65 -21.88
N GLU A 206 3.03 -1.70 -21.22
CA GLU A 206 2.43 -3.03 -21.26
C GLU A 206 1.24 -3.19 -20.31
N LEU A 207 1.03 -2.22 -19.39
CA LEU A 207 0.02 -2.30 -18.33
C LEU A 207 -1.31 -1.67 -18.78
N LYS A 208 -2.32 -2.51 -19.05
CA LYS A 208 -3.64 -2.07 -19.53
C LYS A 208 -4.45 -1.26 -18.50
N LYS A 209 -4.19 -1.45 -17.21
CA LYS A 209 -4.89 -0.77 -16.11
C LYS A 209 -4.19 0.48 -15.61
N LEU A 210 -3.07 0.81 -16.19
CA LEU A 210 -2.29 1.96 -15.78
C LEU A 210 -3.08 3.25 -16.02
N SER A 211 -3.33 3.99 -14.95
CA SER A 211 -3.99 5.30 -14.99
C SER A 211 -2.96 6.43 -15.09
N CYS A 212 -1.80 6.24 -14.46
CA CYS A 212 -0.75 7.26 -14.38
C CYS A 212 0.57 6.63 -13.93
N THR A 213 1.69 7.24 -14.32
CA THR A 213 3.01 7.03 -13.70
C THR A 213 3.37 8.29 -12.92
N ALA A 214 3.89 8.12 -11.72
CA ALA A 214 4.37 9.21 -10.89
C ALA A 214 5.82 8.96 -10.48
N ALA A 215 6.66 9.96 -10.71
CA ALA A 215 8.03 10.00 -10.20
C ALA A 215 8.09 11.03 -9.06
N ALA A 216 8.69 10.65 -7.95
CA ALA A 216 8.91 11.55 -6.82
C ALA A 216 10.39 11.52 -6.45
N VAL A 217 10.96 12.70 -6.23
CA VAL A 217 12.31 12.82 -5.66
C VAL A 217 12.16 12.67 -4.15
N SER A 218 12.85 11.70 -3.57
CA SER A 218 12.86 11.44 -2.14
C SER A 218 14.16 11.89 -1.47
#